data_1ef1ddfe3aa1edfd883e0bc68016d7b4
#
_entry.id   1ef1ddfe3aa1edfd883e0bc68016d7b4
#
_cell.length_a   1.000
_cell.length_b   1.000
_cell.length_c   1.000
_cell.angle_alpha   90.00
_cell.angle_beta   90.00
_cell.angle_gamma   90.00
#
_symmetry.space_group_name_H-M   'P 1'
#
loop_
_entity.id
_entity.type
_entity.pdbx_description
1 polymer ?
#
loop_
_entity_poly.entity_id
_entity_poly.type
_entity_poly.pdbx_seq_one_letter_code
_entity_poly.pdbx_strand_id
1 'polypeptide(L)'
;MNYISLLVSTKPEGLFHERLDDLFLRVKAEMSRLGLQPANLAWSRVFLSDSANQLELLENHPIFVSLLSRTAFSYVEQPPLDGGKIQLLLNLVPEGVVSSGAHDKCVLQVGGKRHLWQSIRFKPAETKGKTAYELTREAFRRHKEWLAGQGLTLKDNCVRTWFFVRDIDHNYHDVVVARNDVFDEEGLTSETHFIASTGIGGC
;
A
#
# COMPACT_ATOMS: atom_id res chain seq x y z
N MET A 1 12.51 -16.31 -2.71
CA MET A 1 12.24 -15.15 -1.84
C MET A 1 11.02 -15.45 -1.01
N ASN A 2 11.15 -15.41 0.30
CA ASN A 2 10.05 -15.68 1.23
C ASN A 2 9.45 -14.36 1.70
N TYR A 3 8.14 -14.23 1.57
CA TYR A 3 7.38 -13.12 2.16
C TYR A 3 6.70 -13.60 3.44
N ILE A 4 6.73 -12.77 4.45
CA ILE A 4 5.96 -12.94 5.67
C ILE A 4 4.92 -11.84 5.73
N SER A 5 3.65 -12.22 5.77
CA SER A 5 2.54 -11.29 5.96
C SER A 5 2.05 -11.39 7.39
N LEU A 6 2.11 -10.29 8.12
CA LEU A 6 1.59 -10.17 9.47
C LEU A 6 0.33 -9.32 9.45
N LEU A 7 -0.79 -9.90 9.88
CA LEU A 7 -2.02 -9.17 10.13
C LEU A 7 -2.17 -9.02 11.64
N VAL A 8 -2.12 -7.78 12.12
CA VAL A 8 -2.18 -7.47 13.54
C VAL A 8 -3.42 -6.63 13.85
N SER A 9 -4.26 -7.16 14.75
CA SER A 9 -5.46 -6.48 15.27
C SER A 9 -5.23 -6.01 16.69
N THR A 10 -5.98 -4.99 17.09
CA THR A 10 -6.02 -4.49 18.45
C THR A 10 -7.21 -5.08 19.22
N LYS A 11 -7.24 -4.86 20.53
CA LYS A 11 -8.46 -5.09 21.32
C LYS A 11 -9.60 -4.18 20.83
N PRO A 12 -10.86 -4.64 20.87
CA PRO A 12 -12.00 -3.84 20.41
C PRO A 12 -12.35 -2.67 21.36
N GLU A 13 -11.94 -2.74 22.63
CA GLU A 13 -12.23 -1.73 23.65
C GLU A 13 -11.14 -0.66 23.74
N GLY A 14 -11.46 0.46 24.39
CA GLY A 14 -10.53 1.55 24.68
C GLY A 14 -10.57 2.69 23.64
N LEU A 15 -9.89 3.77 23.98
CA LEU A 15 -9.72 4.93 23.12
C LEU A 15 -8.76 4.62 21.96
N PHE A 16 -8.84 5.38 20.87
CA PHE A 16 -8.06 5.08 19.67
C PHE A 16 -6.55 5.13 19.92
N HIS A 17 -6.04 6.07 20.71
CA HIS A 17 -4.62 6.13 21.04
C HIS A 17 -4.14 4.90 21.86
N GLU A 18 -4.96 4.38 22.78
CA GLU A 18 -4.66 3.16 23.53
C GLU A 18 -4.57 1.94 22.61
N ARG A 19 -5.39 1.93 21.55
CA ARG A 19 -5.33 0.90 20.51
C ARG A 19 -4.07 1.01 19.66
N LEU A 20 -3.60 2.22 19.37
CA LEU A 20 -2.33 2.43 18.68
C LEU A 20 -1.15 1.95 19.50
N ASP A 21 -1.16 2.19 20.82
CA ASP A 21 -0.15 1.67 21.76
C ASP A 21 -0.14 0.14 21.78
N ASP A 22 -1.32 -0.49 21.94
CA ASP A 22 -1.47 -1.95 21.91
C ASP A 22 -1.00 -2.53 20.57
N LEU A 23 -1.39 -1.91 19.44
CA LEU A 23 -0.96 -2.31 18.11
C LEU A 23 0.56 -2.28 17.98
N PHE A 24 1.19 -1.21 18.46
CA PHE A 24 2.65 -1.04 18.39
C PHE A 24 3.39 -2.09 19.21
N LEU A 25 2.90 -2.38 20.42
CA LEU A 25 3.46 -3.43 21.27
C LEU A 25 3.34 -4.81 20.63
N ARG A 26 2.18 -5.13 20.05
CA ARG A 26 1.96 -6.42 19.37
C ARG A 26 2.84 -6.56 18.13
N VAL A 27 2.94 -5.53 17.32
CA VAL A 27 3.81 -5.53 16.13
C VAL A 27 5.27 -5.77 16.54
N LYS A 28 5.76 -5.07 17.56
CA LYS A 28 7.13 -5.28 18.09
C LYS A 28 7.35 -6.70 18.58
N ALA A 29 6.40 -7.23 19.35
CA ALA A 29 6.47 -8.59 19.89
C ALA A 29 6.52 -9.63 18.75
N GLU A 30 5.65 -9.51 17.74
CA GLU A 30 5.62 -10.46 16.62
C GLU A 30 6.87 -10.34 15.74
N MET A 31 7.34 -9.15 15.44
CA MET A 31 8.59 -8.96 14.70
C MET A 31 9.78 -9.55 15.47
N SER A 32 9.87 -9.32 16.77
CA SER A 32 10.91 -9.89 17.61
C SER A 32 10.86 -11.42 17.65
N ARG A 33 9.66 -11.99 17.82
CA ARG A 33 9.45 -13.46 17.82
C ARG A 33 9.92 -14.11 16.52
N LEU A 34 9.79 -13.40 15.40
CA LEU A 34 10.17 -13.87 14.06
C LEU A 34 11.62 -13.47 13.68
N GLY A 35 12.35 -12.78 14.54
CA GLY A 35 13.70 -12.31 14.27
C GLY A 35 13.75 -11.22 13.17
N LEU A 36 12.64 -10.48 12.98
CA LEU A 36 12.50 -9.46 11.94
C LEU A 36 12.84 -8.06 12.46
N GLN A 37 13.38 -7.24 11.57
CA GLN A 37 13.74 -5.85 11.84
C GLN A 37 12.90 -4.91 10.97
N PRO A 38 12.76 -3.62 11.33
CA PRO A 38 12.12 -2.63 10.47
C PRO A 38 12.69 -2.57 9.05
N ALA A 39 13.99 -2.85 8.89
CA ALA A 39 14.65 -2.92 7.59
C ALA A 39 14.17 -4.07 6.68
N ASN A 40 13.41 -5.03 7.20
CA ASN A 40 12.80 -6.11 6.42
C ASN A 40 11.40 -5.75 5.89
N LEU A 41 10.82 -4.61 6.31
CA LEU A 41 9.47 -4.22 5.95
C LEU A 41 9.40 -3.58 4.56
N ALA A 42 8.74 -4.25 3.63
CA ALA A 42 8.59 -3.80 2.26
C ALA A 42 7.43 -2.81 2.10
N TRP A 43 6.25 -3.18 2.58
CA TRP A 43 5.08 -2.33 2.53
C TRP A 43 4.13 -2.59 3.71
N SER A 44 3.30 -1.61 3.97
CA SER A 44 2.30 -1.68 5.04
C SER A 44 0.95 -1.14 4.59
N ARG A 45 -0.11 -1.75 5.13
CA ARG A 45 -1.48 -1.27 4.92
C ARG A 45 -2.24 -1.23 6.22
N VAL A 46 -2.87 -0.11 6.48
CA VAL A 46 -3.74 0.08 7.64
C VAL A 46 -5.18 0.09 7.20
N PHE A 47 -6.01 -0.67 7.88
CA PHE A 47 -7.46 -0.63 7.78
C PHE A 47 -7.99 0.20 8.94
N LEU A 48 -8.75 1.26 8.64
CA LEU A 48 -9.31 2.21 9.60
C LEU A 48 -10.83 2.18 9.54
N SER A 49 -11.48 2.33 10.67
CA SER A 49 -12.95 2.44 10.72
C SER A 49 -13.45 3.86 10.40
N ASP A 50 -12.57 4.86 10.53
CA ASP A 50 -12.87 6.29 10.36
C ASP A 50 -11.58 7.04 10.09
N SER A 51 -11.19 7.09 8.81
CA SER A 51 -9.92 7.70 8.41
C SER A 51 -9.87 9.20 8.68
N ALA A 52 -11.01 9.88 8.63
CA ALA A 52 -11.08 11.33 8.85
C ALA A 52 -10.64 11.72 10.28
N ASN A 53 -10.99 10.91 11.28
CA ASN A 53 -10.67 11.18 12.69
C ASN A 53 -9.44 10.40 13.20
N GLN A 54 -8.99 9.38 12.48
CA GLN A 54 -7.96 8.44 12.96
C GLN A 54 -6.60 8.62 12.30
N LEU A 55 -6.55 9.13 11.06
CA LEU A 55 -5.32 9.16 10.28
C LEU A 55 -4.27 10.08 10.90
N GLU A 56 -4.64 11.28 11.30
CA GLU A 56 -3.72 12.23 11.93
C GLU A 56 -3.14 11.66 13.26
N LEU A 57 -3.96 10.99 14.06
CA LEU A 57 -3.51 10.32 15.28
C LEU A 57 -2.52 9.19 14.98
N LEU A 58 -2.76 8.42 13.93
CA LEU A 58 -1.83 7.38 13.48
C LEU A 58 -0.51 7.98 12.99
N GLU A 59 -0.54 9.01 12.14
CA GLU A 59 0.66 9.61 11.55
C GLU A 59 1.55 10.30 12.60
N ASN A 60 0.98 10.76 13.70
CA ASN A 60 1.70 11.32 14.84
C ASN A 60 2.16 10.26 15.86
N HIS A 61 1.73 9.02 15.73
CA HIS A 61 2.07 7.95 16.68
C HIS A 61 3.45 7.35 16.40
N PRO A 62 4.22 6.92 17.44
CA PRO A 62 5.54 6.30 17.28
C PRO A 62 5.58 5.11 16.32
N ILE A 63 4.50 4.33 16.17
CA ILE A 63 4.44 3.22 15.19
C ILE A 63 4.62 3.73 13.77
N PHE A 64 3.99 4.85 13.43
CA PHE A 64 4.12 5.44 12.11
C PHE A 64 5.52 5.98 11.89
N VAL A 65 5.98 6.84 12.79
CA VAL A 65 7.28 7.52 12.67
C VAL A 65 8.45 6.53 12.61
N SER A 66 8.43 5.48 13.46
CA SER A 66 9.54 4.54 13.57
C SER A 66 9.49 3.39 12.57
N LEU A 67 8.32 3.05 12.06
CA LEU A 67 8.12 1.84 11.25
C LEU A 67 7.46 2.15 9.89
N LEU A 68 6.26 2.71 9.89
CA LEU A 68 5.43 2.78 8.67
C LEU A 68 5.87 3.85 7.69
N SER A 69 6.42 4.97 8.17
CA SER A 69 6.85 6.10 7.32
C SER A 69 8.00 5.78 6.36
N ARG A 70 8.68 4.66 6.54
CA ARG A 70 9.82 4.22 5.74
C ARG A 70 9.47 3.15 4.70
N THR A 71 8.19 2.87 4.51
CA THR A 71 7.70 1.82 3.63
C THR A 71 6.74 2.38 2.59
N ALA A 72 6.36 1.59 1.60
CA ALA A 72 5.21 1.91 0.78
C ALA A 72 3.94 1.76 1.62
N PHE A 73 3.61 2.82 2.36
CA PHE A 73 2.47 2.88 3.26
C PHE A 73 1.18 3.16 2.52
N SER A 74 0.13 2.44 2.87
CA SER A 74 -1.24 2.73 2.41
C SER A 74 -2.23 2.58 3.56
N TYR A 75 -3.36 3.29 3.49
CA TYR A 75 -4.51 3.04 4.36
C TYR A 75 -5.79 2.91 3.54
N VAL A 76 -6.73 2.19 4.09
CA VAL A 76 -8.06 1.99 3.51
C VAL A 76 -9.08 2.23 4.61
N GLU A 77 -10.08 3.05 4.33
CA GLU A 77 -11.22 3.17 5.22
C GLU A 77 -12.14 1.97 5.02
N GLN A 78 -11.91 0.99 5.85
CA GLN A 78 -12.70 -0.24 5.93
C GLN A 78 -12.60 -0.75 7.37
N PRO A 79 -13.70 -0.73 8.13
CA PRO A 79 -13.70 -1.23 9.49
C PRO A 79 -13.23 -2.69 9.54
N PRO A 80 -12.33 -3.04 10.48
CA PRO A 80 -11.97 -4.43 10.72
C PRO A 80 -13.18 -5.29 11.09
N LEU A 81 -13.22 -6.52 10.58
CA LEU A 81 -14.36 -7.43 10.80
C LEU A 81 -14.52 -7.90 12.25
N ASP A 82 -13.48 -7.78 13.05
CA ASP A 82 -13.47 -8.11 14.48
C ASP A 82 -14.08 -7.00 15.38
N GLY A 83 -14.63 -5.94 14.77
CA GLY A 83 -15.16 -4.78 15.49
C GLY A 83 -14.09 -3.80 15.99
N GLY A 84 -12.84 -4.06 15.67
CA GLY A 84 -11.72 -3.15 15.93
C GLY A 84 -11.85 -1.82 15.19
N LYS A 85 -11.08 -0.83 15.61
CA LYS A 85 -11.01 0.48 14.95
C LYS A 85 -9.84 0.59 13.98
N ILE A 86 -8.85 -0.29 14.13
CA ILE A 86 -7.64 -0.33 13.33
C ILE A 86 -7.12 -1.77 13.23
N GLN A 87 -6.65 -2.13 12.05
CA GLN A 87 -5.92 -3.36 11.79
C GLN A 87 -4.75 -3.05 10.87
N LEU A 88 -3.60 -3.67 11.09
CA LEU A 88 -2.38 -3.41 10.34
C LEU A 88 -1.92 -4.69 9.63
N LEU A 89 -1.75 -4.60 8.32
CA LEU A 89 -1.09 -5.60 7.48
C LEU A 89 0.33 -5.14 7.17
N LEU A 90 1.31 -5.94 7.57
CA LEU A 90 2.72 -5.76 7.27
C LEU A 90 3.19 -6.85 6.31
N ASN A 91 3.96 -6.48 5.31
CA ASN A 91 4.60 -7.44 4.43
C ASN A 91 6.12 -7.30 4.53
N LEU A 92 6.76 -8.34 5.05
CA LEU A 92 8.18 -8.35 5.38
C LEU A 92 8.92 -9.38 4.52
N VAL A 93 10.18 -9.10 4.25
CA VAL A 93 11.10 -10.00 3.53
C VAL A 93 12.31 -10.25 4.42
N PRO A 94 12.43 -11.41 5.07
CA PRO A 94 13.49 -11.70 6.05
C PRO A 94 14.91 -11.49 5.51
N GLU A 95 15.17 -11.91 4.26
CA GLU A 95 16.46 -11.75 3.60
C GLU A 95 16.64 -10.37 2.96
N GLY A 96 15.61 -9.52 3.01
CA GLY A 96 15.60 -8.21 2.36
C GLY A 96 16.11 -7.10 3.27
N VAL A 97 16.78 -6.13 2.68
CA VAL A 97 17.18 -4.91 3.36
C VAL A 97 16.67 -3.71 2.57
N VAL A 98 15.93 -2.85 3.23
CA VAL A 98 15.49 -1.58 2.64
C VAL A 98 16.70 -0.73 2.30
N SER A 99 16.89 -0.46 1.02
CA SER A 99 17.95 0.40 0.51
C SER A 99 17.52 1.87 0.38
N SER A 100 16.22 2.08 0.17
CA SER A 100 15.62 3.40 0.11
C SER A 100 14.14 3.27 0.51
N GLY A 101 13.67 4.13 1.39
CA GLY A 101 12.29 4.14 1.84
C GLY A 101 11.80 5.56 2.10
N ALA A 102 10.59 5.84 1.67
CA ALA A 102 9.83 7.04 1.94
C ALA A 102 8.37 6.63 2.20
N HIS A 103 7.57 7.55 2.70
CA HIS A 103 6.17 7.33 3.07
C HIS A 103 5.30 6.61 2.01
N ASP A 104 5.62 6.77 0.74
CA ASP A 104 4.87 6.21 -0.39
C ASP A 104 5.67 5.23 -1.25
N LYS A 105 6.96 5.01 -0.94
CA LYS A 105 7.87 4.21 -1.75
C LYS A 105 8.83 3.39 -0.91
N CYS A 106 9.17 2.21 -1.41
CA CYS A 106 10.21 1.38 -0.81
C CYS A 106 10.98 0.65 -1.91
N VAL A 107 12.30 0.68 -1.80
CA VAL A 107 13.21 -0.16 -2.59
C VAL A 107 13.92 -1.11 -1.65
N LEU A 108 13.71 -2.40 -1.86
CA LEU A 108 14.26 -3.47 -1.05
C LEU A 108 15.26 -4.28 -1.89
N GLN A 109 16.42 -4.59 -1.33
CA GLN A 109 17.43 -5.45 -1.95
C GLN A 109 17.28 -6.88 -1.42
N VAL A 110 17.14 -7.85 -2.33
CA VAL A 110 17.07 -9.27 -1.98
C VAL A 110 17.80 -10.09 -3.03
N GLY A 111 18.78 -10.88 -2.62
CA GLY A 111 19.48 -11.81 -3.54
C GLY A 111 20.02 -11.15 -4.81
N GLY A 112 20.55 -9.93 -4.70
CA GLY A 112 21.08 -9.16 -5.81
C GLY A 112 20.02 -8.52 -6.72
N LYS A 113 18.73 -8.63 -6.39
CA LYS A 113 17.62 -8.01 -7.12
C LYS A 113 17.00 -6.88 -6.31
N ARG A 114 16.50 -5.85 -7.02
CA ARG A 114 15.70 -4.78 -6.41
C ARG A 114 14.22 -5.12 -6.54
N HIS A 115 13.50 -4.95 -5.45
CA HIS A 115 12.03 -5.01 -5.39
C HIS A 115 11.52 -3.63 -5.04
N LEU A 116 10.61 -3.10 -5.85
CA LEU A 116 10.09 -1.76 -5.72
C LEU A 116 8.60 -1.82 -5.37
N TRP A 117 8.22 -1.02 -4.40
CA TRP A 117 6.84 -0.89 -3.93
C TRP A 117 6.48 0.59 -3.90
N GLN A 118 5.32 0.93 -4.43
CA GLN A 118 4.77 2.28 -4.37
C GLN A 118 3.31 2.25 -3.95
N SER A 119 2.96 3.17 -3.07
CA SER A 119 1.58 3.49 -2.74
C SER A 119 1.25 4.87 -3.31
N ILE A 120 0.17 4.96 -4.08
CA ILE A 120 -0.30 6.24 -4.64
C ILE A 120 -1.66 6.54 -4.06
N ARG A 121 -1.77 7.69 -3.41
CA ARG A 121 -3.03 8.20 -2.88
C ARG A 121 -3.21 9.65 -3.31
N PHE A 122 -4.41 9.98 -3.68
CA PHE A 122 -4.78 11.34 -4.05
C PHE A 122 -5.32 12.09 -2.84
N LYS A 123 -4.91 13.34 -2.69
CA LYS A 123 -5.48 14.25 -1.70
C LYS A 123 -6.87 14.69 -2.17
N PRO A 124 -7.78 15.09 -1.27
CA PRO A 124 -9.13 15.56 -1.65
C PRO A 124 -9.12 16.67 -2.71
N ALA A 125 -8.15 17.58 -2.65
CA ALA A 125 -8.01 18.64 -3.65
C ALA A 125 -7.65 18.12 -5.05
N GLU A 126 -6.97 16.99 -5.14
CA GLU A 126 -6.55 16.36 -6.42
C GLU A 126 -7.68 15.56 -7.07
N THR A 127 -8.68 15.13 -6.28
CA THR A 127 -9.80 14.32 -6.77
C THR A 127 -11.00 15.16 -7.20
N LYS A 128 -11.07 16.43 -6.78
CA LYS A 128 -12.20 17.31 -7.03
C LYS A 128 -12.46 17.48 -8.54
N GLY A 129 -13.65 17.08 -8.99
CA GLY A 129 -14.10 17.19 -10.37
C GLY A 129 -13.47 16.19 -11.35
N LYS A 130 -12.73 15.20 -10.83
CA LYS A 130 -12.13 14.15 -11.66
C LYS A 130 -12.90 12.84 -11.57
N THR A 131 -12.98 12.14 -12.68
CA THR A 131 -13.54 10.80 -12.79
C THR A 131 -12.56 9.74 -12.26
N ALA A 132 -13.04 8.55 -11.98
CA ALA A 132 -12.20 7.40 -11.63
C ALA A 132 -11.24 7.02 -12.79
N TYR A 133 -11.67 7.22 -14.03
CA TYR A 133 -10.83 7.07 -15.22
C TYR A 133 -9.61 8.00 -15.17
N GLU A 134 -9.83 9.31 -14.99
CA GLU A 134 -8.75 10.30 -14.96
C GLU A 134 -7.78 10.06 -13.79
N LEU A 135 -8.30 9.69 -12.61
CA LEU A 135 -7.48 9.38 -11.45
C LEU A 135 -6.65 8.11 -11.66
N THR A 136 -7.21 7.10 -12.30
CA THR A 136 -6.49 5.85 -12.61
C THR A 136 -5.35 6.11 -13.61
N ARG A 137 -5.60 6.88 -14.66
CA ARG A 137 -4.54 7.29 -15.60
C ARG A 137 -3.44 8.10 -14.91
N GLU A 138 -3.81 9.02 -14.04
CA GLU A 138 -2.85 9.81 -13.27
C GLU A 138 -2.02 8.94 -12.31
N ALA A 139 -2.61 7.93 -11.68
CA ALA A 139 -1.88 6.98 -10.86
C ALA A 139 -0.83 6.22 -11.68
N PHE A 140 -1.19 5.71 -12.85
CA PHE A 140 -0.24 5.07 -13.75
C PHE A 140 0.85 6.02 -14.26
N ARG A 141 0.50 7.26 -14.57
CA ARG A 141 1.49 8.28 -14.97
C ARG A 141 2.55 8.49 -13.90
N ARG A 142 2.13 8.69 -12.63
CA ARG A 142 3.05 8.84 -11.49
C ARG A 142 3.91 7.60 -11.28
N HIS A 143 3.33 6.42 -11.46
CA HIS A 143 4.08 5.17 -11.34
C HIS A 143 5.12 5.02 -12.43
N LYS A 144 4.75 5.28 -13.68
CA LYS A 144 5.67 5.27 -14.83
C LYS A 144 6.83 6.25 -14.66
N GLU A 145 6.57 7.45 -14.20
CA GLU A 145 7.61 8.46 -13.91
C GLU A 145 8.61 7.96 -12.85
N TRP A 146 8.09 7.36 -11.78
CA TRP A 146 8.97 6.80 -10.76
C TRP A 146 9.80 5.62 -11.28
N LEU A 147 9.19 4.71 -12.03
CA LEU A 147 9.90 3.58 -12.67
C LEU A 147 10.98 4.08 -13.63
N ALA A 148 10.69 5.06 -14.47
CA ALA A 148 11.65 5.65 -15.39
C ALA A 148 12.85 6.25 -14.66
N GLY A 149 12.63 6.93 -13.52
CA GLY A 149 13.70 7.41 -12.64
C GLY A 149 14.56 6.30 -12.01
N GLN A 150 14.10 5.05 -12.05
CA GLN A 150 14.85 3.86 -11.60
C GLN A 150 15.47 3.07 -12.77
N GLY A 151 15.30 3.55 -14.01
CA GLY A 151 15.72 2.84 -15.24
C GLY A 151 14.83 1.64 -15.57
N LEU A 152 13.54 1.68 -15.18
CA LEU A 152 12.56 0.60 -15.30
C LEU A 152 11.34 1.07 -16.12
N THR A 153 10.55 0.10 -16.63
CA THR A 153 9.31 0.36 -17.36
C THR A 153 8.11 -0.31 -16.69
N LEU A 154 6.93 0.15 -16.99
CA LEU A 154 5.69 -0.51 -16.55
C LEU A 154 5.62 -1.92 -17.14
N LYS A 155 5.84 -2.04 -18.43
CA LYS A 155 5.76 -3.29 -19.19
C LYS A 155 6.67 -4.37 -18.63
N ASP A 156 7.96 -4.08 -18.45
CA ASP A 156 8.96 -5.11 -18.18
C ASP A 156 9.15 -5.38 -16.68
N ASN A 157 8.72 -4.46 -15.81
CA ASN A 157 9.09 -4.50 -14.40
C ASN A 157 7.92 -4.48 -13.42
N CYS A 158 6.74 -4.01 -13.82
CA CYS A 158 5.57 -4.05 -12.95
C CYS A 158 4.92 -5.43 -12.96
N VAL A 159 4.85 -6.07 -11.80
CA VAL A 159 4.30 -7.43 -11.68
C VAL A 159 2.88 -7.46 -11.14
N ARG A 160 2.49 -6.44 -10.35
CA ARG A 160 1.18 -6.42 -9.72
C ARG A 160 0.73 -5.02 -9.33
N THR A 161 -0.58 -4.78 -9.47
CA THR A 161 -1.28 -3.59 -8.98
C THR A 161 -2.47 -3.97 -8.10
N TRP A 162 -2.74 -3.14 -7.06
CA TRP A 162 -3.97 -3.18 -6.27
C TRP A 162 -4.63 -1.82 -6.34
N PHE A 163 -5.91 -1.81 -6.72
CA PHE A 163 -6.73 -0.60 -6.74
C PHE A 163 -7.75 -0.68 -5.61
N PHE A 164 -7.70 0.27 -4.68
CA PHE A 164 -8.75 0.49 -3.70
C PHE A 164 -9.66 1.57 -4.26
N VAL A 165 -10.87 1.17 -4.61
CA VAL A 165 -11.80 1.98 -5.39
C VAL A 165 -12.96 2.39 -4.50
N ARG A 166 -13.08 3.69 -4.25
CA ARG A 166 -14.23 4.24 -3.55
C ARG A 166 -15.48 4.05 -4.40
N ASP A 167 -16.59 3.64 -3.76
CA ASP A 167 -17.85 3.39 -4.46
C ASP A 167 -17.64 2.50 -5.71
N ILE A 168 -17.14 1.31 -5.44
CA ILE A 168 -16.65 0.40 -6.49
C ILE A 168 -17.73 0.06 -7.51
N ASP A 169 -19.00 -0.04 -7.09
CA ASP A 169 -20.10 -0.40 -7.97
C ASP A 169 -20.32 0.64 -9.10
N HIS A 170 -20.01 1.91 -8.81
CA HIS A 170 -20.09 2.99 -9.80
C HIS A 170 -18.76 3.24 -10.55
N ASN A 171 -17.65 3.12 -9.86
CA ASN A 171 -16.36 3.57 -10.39
C ASN A 171 -15.51 2.45 -11.02
N TYR A 172 -15.86 1.18 -10.83
CA TYR A 172 -15.03 0.06 -11.27
C TYR A 172 -14.85 -0.01 -12.78
N HIS A 173 -15.90 0.30 -13.54
CA HIS A 173 -15.85 0.34 -15.00
C HIS A 173 -14.77 1.32 -15.48
N ASP A 174 -14.78 2.53 -14.98
CA ASP A 174 -13.82 3.59 -15.31
C ASP A 174 -12.39 3.18 -15.00
N VAL A 175 -12.17 2.55 -13.84
CA VAL A 175 -10.84 2.04 -13.44
C VAL A 175 -10.35 0.97 -14.40
N VAL A 176 -11.23 0.03 -14.81
CA VAL A 176 -10.87 -1.05 -15.74
C VAL A 176 -10.56 -0.50 -17.13
N VAL A 177 -11.38 0.41 -17.65
CA VAL A 177 -11.15 1.04 -18.95
C VAL A 177 -9.83 1.80 -18.96
N ALA A 178 -9.61 2.67 -17.98
CA ALA A 178 -8.37 3.45 -17.89
C ALA A 178 -7.12 2.57 -17.77
N ARG A 179 -7.20 1.47 -16.99
CA ARG A 179 -6.12 0.48 -16.89
C ARG A 179 -5.85 -0.19 -18.24
N ASN A 180 -6.89 -0.61 -18.96
CA ASN A 180 -6.76 -1.28 -20.23
C ASN A 180 -6.12 -0.35 -21.28
N ASP A 181 -6.58 0.91 -21.34
CA ASP A 181 -5.99 1.91 -22.23
C ASP A 181 -4.48 2.10 -21.97
N VAL A 182 -4.09 2.19 -20.68
CA VAL A 182 -2.67 2.29 -20.31
C VAL A 182 -1.91 1.02 -20.69
N PHE A 183 -2.50 -0.16 -20.52
CA PHE A 183 -1.84 -1.42 -20.87
C PHE A 183 -1.64 -1.53 -22.40
N ASP A 184 -2.64 -1.15 -23.17
CA ASP A 184 -2.53 -1.12 -24.64
C ASP A 184 -1.47 -0.13 -25.11
N GLU A 185 -1.42 1.08 -24.55
CA GLU A 185 -0.38 2.09 -24.82
C GLU A 185 1.04 1.58 -24.52
N GLU A 186 1.20 0.74 -23.49
CA GLU A 186 2.49 0.14 -23.10
C GLU A 186 2.79 -1.19 -23.82
N GLY A 187 1.88 -1.65 -24.69
CA GLY A 187 2.03 -2.91 -25.41
C GLY A 187 1.91 -4.15 -24.50
N LEU A 188 1.08 -4.05 -23.45
CA LEU A 188 0.67 -5.16 -22.60
C LEU A 188 -0.60 -5.79 -23.19
N THR A 189 -0.45 -6.84 -23.96
CA THR A 189 -1.54 -7.50 -24.70
C THR A 189 -1.56 -9.01 -24.41
N SER A 190 -2.57 -9.70 -24.92
CA SER A 190 -2.66 -11.16 -24.84
C SER A 190 -1.49 -11.88 -25.50
N GLU A 191 -0.80 -11.22 -26.44
CA GLU A 191 0.36 -11.78 -27.14
C GLU A 191 1.69 -11.53 -26.42
N THR A 192 1.70 -10.64 -25.45
CA THR A 192 2.88 -10.35 -24.63
C THR A 192 2.73 -10.94 -23.23
N HIS A 193 2.24 -10.15 -22.30
CA HIS A 193 1.88 -10.55 -20.93
C HIS A 193 0.97 -9.51 -20.30
N PHE A 194 0.38 -9.85 -19.17
CA PHE A 194 -0.43 -8.94 -18.37
C PHE A 194 0.15 -8.74 -16.98
N ILE A 195 -0.04 -7.55 -16.45
CA ILE A 195 0.21 -7.25 -15.05
C ILE A 195 -0.97 -7.76 -14.22
N ALA A 196 -0.70 -8.54 -13.19
CA ALA A 196 -1.75 -8.96 -12.26
C ALA A 196 -2.39 -7.75 -11.58
N SER A 197 -3.70 -7.60 -11.72
CA SER A 197 -4.45 -6.46 -11.16
C SER A 197 -5.61 -6.94 -10.30
N THR A 198 -5.83 -6.28 -9.19
CA THR A 198 -6.95 -6.56 -8.29
C THR A 198 -7.64 -5.23 -7.95
N GLY A 199 -8.95 -5.15 -8.20
CA GLY A 199 -9.81 -4.06 -7.75
C GLY A 199 -10.57 -4.47 -6.49
N ILE A 200 -10.56 -3.63 -5.48
CA ILE A 200 -11.18 -3.86 -4.17
C ILE A 200 -11.97 -2.61 -3.80
N GLY A 201 -13.20 -2.78 -3.31
CA GLY A 201 -13.96 -1.68 -2.73
C GLY A 201 -13.29 -1.18 -1.46
N GLY A 202 -13.17 0.14 -1.32
CA GLY A 202 -12.61 0.78 -0.14
C GLY A 202 -12.57 2.30 -0.30
N CYS A 203 -12.54 3.02 0.81
CA CYS A 203 -12.46 4.48 0.83
C CYS A 203 -11.08 4.99 1.14
#